data_44b90f9a0ded43c26a8f0446aaab8ccd
#
_entry.id   44b90f9a0ded43c26a8f0446aaab8ccd
#
_cell.length_a   1.000
_cell.length_b   1.000
_cell.length_c   1.000
_cell.angle_alpha   90.00
_cell.angle_beta   90.00
_cell.angle_gamma   90.00
#
_symmetry.space_group_name_H-M   'P 1'
#
loop_
_entity.id
_entity.type
_entity.pdbx_description
1 polymer ?
#
loop_
_entity_poly.entity_id
_entity_poly.type
_entity_poly.pdbx_seq_one_letter_code
_entity_poly.pdbx_strand_id
1 'polypeptide(L)'
;MRHLLVSVLLAFVIPALAQEDHNGLYLLKCGNTTMTIDGARGGKILSFKYGDQEAISQLKWPEAFGSTFWTSPQKEWYWPPVPEYDKKPYQVEEANGVLKMTSEVSDKLKYRIIKEFKTDEQHQAIVVTYSIVNESDEVRKVAPWEITRVKNEGGLIFFEAPVEGITPAGLMNFKDAFGAAWYQADETNENRKINADGKGWLAYCCNGLLLVKRFDDLDASQPAPDEAEIQVYVNRGKTYIELESQGTYTTLQPKEKLSWTVCWYLQPCEGTPTPSEALLQQVRHILGK
;
A
#
# COMPACT_ATOMS: atom_id res chain seq x y z
N MET A 1 -2.39 31.87 51.85
CA MET A 1 -1.90 31.38 50.54
C MET A 1 -2.51 30.00 50.31
N ARG A 2 -3.42 29.88 49.34
CA ARG A 2 -4.04 28.59 48.97
C ARG A 2 -3.23 28.02 47.80
N HIS A 3 -2.57 26.90 48.03
CA HIS A 3 -1.88 26.17 46.97
C HIS A 3 -2.91 25.44 46.11
N LEU A 4 -3.02 25.82 44.82
CA LEU A 4 -3.80 25.12 43.81
C LEU A 4 -2.96 23.95 43.31
N LEU A 5 -3.32 22.74 43.68
CA LEU A 5 -2.77 21.52 43.07
C LEU A 5 -3.41 21.33 41.67
N VAL A 6 -2.65 21.54 40.64
CA VAL A 6 -3.04 21.19 39.26
C VAL A 6 -2.69 19.73 39.05
N SER A 7 -3.68 18.85 39.08
CA SER A 7 -3.52 17.44 38.68
C SER A 7 -3.50 17.37 37.16
N VAL A 8 -2.32 17.06 36.60
CA VAL A 8 -2.20 16.72 35.17
C VAL A 8 -2.67 15.26 35.02
N LEU A 9 -3.84 15.08 34.43
CA LEU A 9 -4.27 13.75 33.97
C LEU A 9 -3.45 13.39 32.71
N LEU A 10 -2.48 12.49 32.85
CA LEU A 10 -1.89 11.80 31.70
C LEU A 10 -2.92 10.79 31.19
N ALA A 11 -3.55 11.08 30.07
CA ALA A 11 -4.34 10.11 29.34
C ALA A 11 -3.35 9.09 28.69
N PHE A 12 -3.29 7.89 29.25
CA PHE A 12 -2.64 6.77 28.57
C PHE A 12 -3.51 6.39 27.37
N VAL A 13 -3.05 6.70 26.17
CA VAL A 13 -3.62 6.15 24.93
C VAL A 13 -3.21 4.68 24.88
N ILE A 14 -4.13 3.79 25.22
CA ILE A 14 -3.95 2.35 25.02
C ILE A 14 -4.08 2.12 23.51
N PRO A 15 -3.07 1.60 22.82
CA PRO A 15 -3.20 1.29 21.40
C PRO A 15 -4.37 0.31 21.21
N ALA A 16 -5.21 0.58 20.21
CA ALA A 16 -6.32 -0.30 19.89
C ALA A 16 -5.73 -1.64 19.42
N LEU A 17 -6.10 -2.71 20.09
CA LEU A 17 -5.77 -4.08 19.69
C LEU A 17 -6.55 -4.43 18.43
N ALA A 18 -5.96 -5.25 17.55
CA ALA A 18 -6.68 -5.81 16.42
C ALA A 18 -7.76 -6.77 16.95
N GLN A 19 -8.97 -6.64 16.46
CA GLN A 19 -10.06 -7.54 16.83
C GLN A 19 -10.13 -8.67 15.80
N GLU A 20 -9.86 -9.91 16.22
CA GLU A 20 -10.08 -11.10 15.39
C GLU A 20 -11.57 -11.42 15.32
N ASP A 21 -12.10 -11.73 14.13
CA ASP A 21 -13.39 -12.36 13.96
C ASP A 21 -13.24 -13.90 13.87
N HIS A 22 -14.37 -14.62 13.95
CA HIS A 22 -14.39 -16.09 13.93
C HIS A 22 -13.93 -16.71 12.59
N ASN A 23 -13.57 -15.89 11.58
CA ASN A 23 -13.18 -16.32 10.24
C ASN A 23 -11.68 -16.10 9.94
N GLY A 24 -10.88 -15.69 10.93
CA GLY A 24 -9.46 -15.36 10.75
C GLY A 24 -9.23 -13.99 10.08
N LEU A 25 -10.24 -13.11 10.14
CA LEU A 25 -10.11 -11.71 9.74
C LEU A 25 -9.73 -10.86 10.95
N TYR A 26 -8.82 -9.94 10.73
CA TYR A 26 -8.33 -9.00 11.74
C TYR A 26 -8.74 -7.58 11.37
N LEU A 27 -9.27 -6.85 12.34
CA LEU A 27 -9.77 -5.50 12.18
C LEU A 27 -8.89 -4.51 12.95
N LEU A 28 -8.25 -3.58 12.25
CA LEU A 28 -7.56 -2.45 12.84
C LEU A 28 -8.39 -1.18 12.65
N LYS A 29 -8.54 -0.39 13.71
CA LYS A 29 -9.26 0.87 13.67
C LYS A 29 -8.36 2.02 14.12
N CYS A 30 -8.30 3.09 13.33
CA CYS A 30 -7.59 4.34 13.62
C CYS A 30 -8.53 5.52 13.34
N GLY A 31 -9.03 6.16 14.37
CA GLY A 31 -10.05 7.21 14.23
C GLY A 31 -11.29 6.68 13.48
N ASN A 32 -11.60 7.31 12.35
CA ASN A 32 -12.71 6.90 11.49
C ASN A 32 -12.32 5.88 10.42
N THR A 33 -11.06 5.52 10.33
CA THR A 33 -10.58 4.52 9.36
C THR A 33 -10.59 3.12 9.95
N THR A 34 -10.89 2.13 9.10
CA THR A 34 -10.88 0.72 9.46
C THR A 34 -10.24 -0.09 8.35
N MET A 35 -9.29 -0.94 8.71
CA MET A 35 -8.62 -1.87 7.79
C MET A 35 -8.96 -3.31 8.19
N THR A 36 -9.40 -4.13 7.22
CA THR A 36 -9.64 -5.57 7.43
C THR A 36 -8.56 -6.37 6.73
N ILE A 37 -7.91 -7.27 7.48
CA ILE A 37 -6.79 -8.08 7.00
C ILE A 37 -7.19 -9.56 7.11
N ASP A 38 -6.87 -10.36 6.08
CA ASP A 38 -7.14 -11.79 6.00
C ASP A 38 -5.87 -12.60 6.30
N GLY A 39 -5.74 -13.07 7.53
CA GLY A 39 -4.62 -13.91 7.95
C GLY A 39 -4.62 -15.30 7.30
N ALA A 40 -5.78 -15.79 6.86
CA ALA A 40 -5.90 -17.10 6.22
C ALA A 40 -5.45 -17.10 4.75
N ARG A 41 -5.34 -15.93 4.11
CA ARG A 41 -5.03 -15.82 2.68
C ARG A 41 -3.96 -14.75 2.42
N GLY A 42 -2.70 -15.09 2.67
CA GLY A 42 -1.55 -14.24 2.35
C GLY A 42 -1.45 -12.94 3.17
N GLY A 43 -2.20 -12.81 4.27
CA GLY A 43 -2.25 -11.55 5.03
C GLY A 43 -2.67 -10.37 4.14
N LYS A 44 -3.69 -10.57 3.27
CA LYS A 44 -4.20 -9.54 2.35
C LYS A 44 -5.03 -8.51 3.09
N ILE A 45 -4.92 -7.26 2.67
CA ILE A 45 -5.85 -6.21 3.09
C ILE A 45 -7.10 -6.33 2.20
N LEU A 46 -8.22 -6.71 2.79
CA LEU A 46 -9.47 -6.94 2.06
C LEU A 46 -10.34 -5.69 1.95
N SER A 47 -10.20 -4.77 2.90
CA SER A 47 -11.05 -3.58 3.01
C SER A 47 -10.26 -2.45 3.68
N PHE A 48 -10.47 -1.23 3.22
CA PHE A 48 -9.97 -0.01 3.86
C PHE A 48 -11.06 1.06 3.76
N LYS A 49 -11.67 1.38 4.89
CA LYS A 49 -12.87 2.21 4.97
C LYS A 49 -12.65 3.48 5.77
N TYR A 50 -13.40 4.53 5.41
CA TYR A 50 -13.66 5.69 6.25
C TYR A 50 -15.15 5.69 6.63
N GLY A 51 -15.46 5.47 7.90
CA GLY A 51 -16.82 5.10 8.30
C GLY A 51 -17.28 3.85 7.54
N ASP A 52 -18.40 3.95 6.82
CA ASP A 52 -18.95 2.85 6.02
C ASP A 52 -18.49 2.86 4.55
N GLN A 53 -17.76 3.89 4.11
CA GLN A 53 -17.34 4.06 2.73
C GLN A 53 -16.05 3.29 2.42
N GLU A 54 -16.08 2.46 1.40
CA GLU A 54 -14.96 1.61 0.97
C GLU A 54 -14.09 2.32 -0.06
N ALA A 55 -12.78 2.34 0.17
CA ALA A 55 -11.78 2.96 -0.70
C ALA A 55 -11.18 2.01 -1.73
N ILE A 56 -11.00 0.72 -1.39
CA ILE A 56 -10.38 -0.25 -2.29
C ILE A 56 -11.40 -1.12 -3.02
N SER A 57 -10.99 -1.75 -4.11
CA SER A 57 -11.89 -2.58 -4.91
C SER A 57 -12.38 -3.80 -4.13
N GLN A 58 -13.69 -4.03 -4.15
CA GLN A 58 -14.31 -5.24 -3.58
C GLN A 58 -14.55 -6.32 -4.65
N LEU A 59 -14.08 -6.10 -5.88
CA LEU A 59 -14.16 -7.07 -6.95
C LEU A 59 -13.22 -8.23 -6.64
N LYS A 60 -13.77 -9.42 -6.53
CA LYS A 60 -13.00 -10.66 -6.34
C LYS A 60 -12.70 -11.27 -7.70
N TRP A 61 -11.66 -10.80 -8.33
CA TRP A 61 -11.10 -11.45 -9.51
C TRP A 61 -10.27 -12.67 -9.08
N PRO A 62 -10.31 -13.79 -9.78
CA PRO A 62 -9.46 -14.93 -9.43
C PRO A 62 -8.02 -14.49 -9.25
N GLU A 63 -7.45 -14.71 -8.05
CA GLU A 63 -6.06 -14.39 -7.68
C GLU A 63 -5.68 -12.90 -7.64
N ALA A 64 -6.60 -11.97 -7.96
CA ALA A 64 -6.35 -10.53 -7.96
C ALA A 64 -7.47 -9.78 -7.22
N PHE A 65 -7.35 -9.62 -5.89
CA PHE A 65 -8.30 -8.89 -5.05
C PHE A 65 -7.60 -8.26 -3.84
N GLY A 66 -8.20 -7.21 -3.29
CA GLY A 66 -7.70 -6.48 -2.13
C GLY A 66 -6.33 -5.84 -2.37
N SER A 67 -5.56 -5.69 -1.31
CA SER A 67 -4.14 -5.33 -1.40
C SER A 67 -3.28 -6.52 -1.00
N THR A 68 -2.20 -6.73 -1.74
CA THR A 68 -1.26 -7.84 -1.58
C THR A 68 0.18 -7.35 -1.57
N PHE A 69 1.09 -8.21 -1.14
CA PHE A 69 2.51 -7.95 -1.12
C PHE A 69 3.26 -9.08 -1.81
N TRP A 70 4.09 -8.73 -2.77
CA TRP A 70 4.94 -9.64 -3.53
C TRP A 70 6.40 -9.22 -3.45
N THR A 71 7.28 -10.03 -4.02
CA THR A 71 8.69 -9.72 -4.19
C THR A 71 8.96 -9.27 -5.63
N SER A 72 9.85 -8.31 -5.79
CA SER A 72 10.30 -7.81 -7.09
C SER A 72 11.78 -8.20 -7.34
N PRO A 73 12.18 -8.51 -8.58
CA PRO A 73 11.41 -8.40 -9.82
C PRO A 73 10.48 -9.61 -10.07
N GLN A 74 9.34 -9.36 -10.72
CA GLN A 74 8.34 -10.39 -11.02
C GLN A 74 8.91 -11.53 -11.88
N LYS A 75 9.91 -11.28 -12.70
CA LYS A 75 10.56 -12.29 -13.56
C LYS A 75 11.19 -13.46 -12.81
N GLU A 76 11.38 -13.35 -11.48
CA GLU A 76 11.90 -14.47 -10.68
C GLU A 76 10.84 -15.54 -10.41
N TRP A 77 9.55 -15.18 -10.43
CA TRP A 77 8.48 -16.10 -10.11
C TRP A 77 7.38 -16.18 -11.19
N TYR A 78 7.23 -15.18 -12.05
CA TYR A 78 6.21 -15.07 -13.10
C TYR A 78 4.78 -15.10 -12.52
N TRP A 79 3.79 -15.43 -13.34
CA TRP A 79 2.41 -15.62 -12.92
C TRP A 79 2.08 -17.12 -12.81
N PRO A 80 1.32 -17.59 -11.82
CA PRO A 80 0.65 -16.84 -10.75
C PRO A 80 1.58 -16.46 -9.59
N PRO A 81 1.11 -15.58 -8.66
CA PRO A 81 1.88 -15.21 -7.47
C PRO A 81 2.26 -16.41 -6.62
N VAL A 82 3.38 -16.27 -5.90
CA VAL A 82 3.92 -17.28 -5.00
C VAL A 82 2.88 -17.64 -3.93
N PRO A 83 2.43 -18.90 -3.83
CA PRO A 83 1.31 -19.28 -2.95
C PRO A 83 1.54 -18.96 -1.48
N GLU A 84 2.79 -19.10 -0.99
CA GLU A 84 3.16 -18.82 0.40
C GLU A 84 2.95 -17.35 0.75
N TYR A 85 3.04 -16.43 -0.21
CA TYR A 85 2.87 -14.99 0.02
C TYR A 85 1.44 -14.53 -0.21
N ASP A 86 0.71 -15.21 -1.09
CA ASP A 86 -0.54 -14.70 -1.65
C ASP A 86 -1.80 -15.51 -1.27
N LYS A 87 -1.67 -16.81 -0.99
CA LYS A 87 -2.82 -17.72 -0.79
C LYS A 87 -2.83 -18.49 0.51
N LYS A 88 -1.63 -18.88 1.02
CA LYS A 88 -1.53 -19.69 2.22
C LYS A 88 -1.79 -18.87 3.48
N PRO A 89 -2.23 -19.49 4.57
CA PRO A 89 -2.39 -18.81 5.85
C PRO A 89 -1.04 -18.36 6.41
N TYR A 90 -1.04 -17.21 7.07
CA TYR A 90 0.09 -16.69 7.83
C TYR A 90 -0.06 -17.08 9.30
N GLN A 91 1.05 -17.30 10.00
CA GLN A 91 1.07 -17.32 11.46
C GLN A 91 0.82 -15.90 11.97
N VAL A 92 -0.10 -15.76 12.92
CA VAL A 92 -0.50 -14.44 13.42
C VAL A 92 -0.14 -14.33 14.89
N GLU A 93 0.48 -13.22 15.24
CA GLU A 93 0.85 -12.84 16.61
C GLU A 93 0.39 -11.39 16.84
N GLU A 94 -0.15 -11.12 18.01
CA GLU A 94 -0.50 -9.78 18.43
C GLU A 94 0.23 -9.42 19.72
N ALA A 95 1.04 -8.37 19.68
CA ALA A 95 1.77 -7.88 20.83
C ALA A 95 1.99 -6.37 20.77
N ASN A 96 1.80 -5.68 21.89
CA ASN A 96 2.08 -4.25 22.05
C ASN A 96 1.41 -3.35 21.00
N GLY A 97 0.18 -3.69 20.58
CA GLY A 97 -0.57 -2.95 19.57
C GLY A 97 -0.08 -3.17 18.13
N VAL A 98 0.74 -4.19 17.90
CA VAL A 98 1.19 -4.61 16.57
C VAL A 98 0.59 -5.96 16.24
N LEU A 99 -0.11 -6.04 15.11
CA LEU A 99 -0.55 -7.29 14.52
C LEU A 99 0.54 -7.75 13.54
N LYS A 100 1.23 -8.85 13.87
CA LYS A 100 2.31 -9.42 13.07
C LYS A 100 1.83 -10.70 12.39
N MET A 101 2.04 -10.78 11.09
CA MET A 101 1.71 -11.93 10.25
C MET A 101 2.97 -12.45 9.57
N THR A 102 3.24 -13.74 9.67
CA THR A 102 4.45 -14.38 9.15
C THR A 102 4.10 -15.52 8.21
N SER A 103 4.58 -15.48 6.96
CA SER A 103 4.37 -16.54 5.97
C SER A 103 5.20 -17.79 6.26
N GLU A 104 4.84 -18.90 5.63
CA GLU A 104 5.81 -19.98 5.39
C GLU A 104 6.97 -19.48 4.52
N VAL A 105 8.08 -20.20 4.52
CA VAL A 105 9.18 -19.97 3.56
C VAL A 105 8.73 -20.45 2.19
N SER A 106 8.89 -19.64 1.16
CA SER A 106 8.61 -20.07 -0.20
C SER A 106 9.57 -21.17 -0.65
N ASP A 107 9.01 -22.26 -1.14
CA ASP A 107 9.81 -23.34 -1.72
C ASP A 107 10.59 -22.88 -2.97
N LYS A 108 10.00 -21.97 -3.75
CA LYS A 108 10.59 -21.46 -5.00
C LYS A 108 11.67 -20.42 -4.76
N LEU A 109 11.38 -19.40 -3.94
CA LEU A 109 12.24 -18.23 -3.79
C LEU A 109 13.10 -18.25 -2.54
N LYS A 110 12.75 -19.11 -1.56
CA LYS A 110 13.42 -19.21 -0.27
C LYS A 110 13.40 -17.91 0.54
N TYR A 111 12.38 -17.06 0.33
CA TYR A 111 12.09 -15.92 1.21
C TYR A 111 10.94 -16.25 2.16
N ARG A 112 10.95 -15.60 3.31
CA ARG A 112 9.85 -15.50 4.27
C ARG A 112 9.36 -14.06 4.28
N ILE A 113 8.04 -13.88 4.23
CA ILE A 113 7.41 -12.57 4.32
C ILE A 113 6.88 -12.35 5.74
N ILE A 114 7.12 -11.16 6.27
CA ILE A 114 6.54 -10.71 7.53
C ILE A 114 5.79 -9.40 7.23
N LYS A 115 4.58 -9.27 7.75
CA LYS A 115 3.75 -8.06 7.68
C LYS A 115 3.42 -7.63 9.09
N GLU A 116 3.70 -6.39 9.43
CA GLU A 116 3.40 -5.81 10.74
C GLU A 116 2.48 -4.62 10.55
N PHE A 117 1.30 -4.69 11.18
CA PHE A 117 0.27 -3.66 11.09
C PHE A 117 0.12 -2.98 12.41
N LYS A 118 0.09 -1.65 12.42
CA LYS A 118 -0.18 -0.84 13.62
C LYS A 118 -0.93 0.43 13.26
N THR A 119 -1.61 1.02 14.24
CA THR A 119 -2.24 2.34 14.12
C THR A 119 -1.25 3.44 14.51
N ASP A 120 -1.37 4.58 13.86
CA ASP A 120 -0.73 5.85 14.23
C ASP A 120 -1.84 6.89 14.46
N GLU A 121 -2.30 6.97 15.69
CA GLU A 121 -3.40 7.87 16.08
C GLU A 121 -3.01 9.35 15.93
N GLN A 122 -1.74 9.68 16.06
CA GLN A 122 -1.26 11.06 15.92
C GLN A 122 -1.43 11.55 14.48
N HIS A 123 -1.12 10.70 13.50
CA HIS A 123 -1.18 11.04 12.08
C HIS A 123 -2.43 10.48 11.38
N GLN A 124 -3.32 9.82 12.13
CA GLN A 124 -4.53 9.17 11.61
C GLN A 124 -4.21 8.23 10.45
N ALA A 125 -3.21 7.37 10.65
CA ALA A 125 -2.71 6.43 9.65
C ALA A 125 -2.74 4.99 10.15
N ILE A 126 -2.83 4.04 9.20
CA ILE A 126 -2.47 2.65 9.45
C ILE A 126 -1.11 2.41 8.80
N VAL A 127 -0.16 1.98 9.60
CA VAL A 127 1.23 1.76 9.19
C VAL A 127 1.45 0.27 8.98
N VAL A 128 1.90 -0.09 7.78
CA VAL A 128 2.21 -1.47 7.41
C VAL A 128 3.70 -1.59 7.10
N THR A 129 4.41 -2.37 7.90
CA THR A 129 5.81 -2.70 7.63
C THR A 129 5.89 -4.09 7.02
N TYR A 130 6.41 -4.18 5.82
CA TYR A 130 6.68 -5.40 5.10
C TYR A 130 8.15 -5.77 5.26
N SER A 131 8.43 -7.03 5.59
CA SER A 131 9.80 -7.52 5.67
C SER A 131 9.98 -8.77 4.81
N ILE A 132 11.14 -8.86 4.18
CA ILE A 132 11.57 -10.02 3.40
C ILE A 132 12.82 -10.58 4.07
N VAL A 133 12.77 -11.85 4.49
CA VAL A 133 13.91 -12.57 5.07
C VAL A 133 14.46 -13.53 4.04
N ASN A 134 15.75 -13.47 3.78
CA ASN A 134 16.44 -14.45 2.93
C ASN A 134 16.69 -15.73 3.71
N GLU A 135 15.86 -16.74 3.52
CA GLU A 135 16.00 -18.04 4.19
C GLU A 135 16.87 -19.04 3.44
N SER A 136 17.44 -18.64 2.28
CA SER A 136 18.41 -19.46 1.55
C SER A 136 19.81 -19.38 2.15
N ASP A 137 20.70 -20.24 1.66
CA ASP A 137 22.15 -20.22 1.99
C ASP A 137 22.96 -19.38 0.98
N GLU A 138 22.29 -18.67 0.06
CA GLU A 138 22.90 -17.86 -0.98
C GLU A 138 22.63 -16.38 -0.76
N VAL A 139 23.52 -15.52 -1.25
CA VAL A 139 23.25 -14.08 -1.37
C VAL A 139 22.16 -13.85 -2.39
N ARG A 140 21.13 -13.13 -2.03
CA ARG A 140 19.99 -12.81 -2.89
C ARG A 140 19.83 -11.30 -3.03
N LYS A 141 19.16 -10.86 -4.09
CA LYS A 141 18.80 -9.46 -4.26
C LYS A 141 17.30 -9.36 -4.57
N VAL A 142 16.57 -8.54 -3.83
CA VAL A 142 15.12 -8.49 -3.86
C VAL A 142 14.62 -7.10 -3.47
N ALA A 143 13.47 -6.68 -3.99
CA ALA A 143 12.75 -5.50 -3.55
C ALA A 143 11.36 -5.86 -3.02
N PRO A 144 10.83 -5.08 -2.06
CA PRO A 144 9.45 -5.17 -1.63
C PRO A 144 8.53 -4.53 -2.68
N TRP A 145 7.36 -5.13 -2.90
CA TRP A 145 6.38 -4.67 -3.87
C TRP A 145 4.96 -4.83 -3.33
N GLU A 146 4.29 -3.71 -3.09
CA GLU A 146 2.93 -3.68 -2.58
C GLU A 146 1.97 -3.24 -3.69
N ILE A 147 0.85 -3.96 -3.83
CA ILE A 147 -0.15 -3.76 -4.87
C ILE A 147 -1.53 -3.59 -4.22
N THR A 148 -2.18 -2.46 -4.46
CA THR A 148 -3.54 -2.18 -3.99
C THR A 148 -4.50 -2.02 -5.15
N ARG A 149 -5.57 -2.79 -5.17
CA ARG A 149 -6.60 -2.71 -6.20
C ARG A 149 -7.68 -1.72 -5.81
N VAL A 150 -7.93 -0.77 -6.70
CA VAL A 150 -8.98 0.25 -6.56
C VAL A 150 -9.98 0.15 -7.72
N LYS A 151 -11.12 0.83 -7.59
CA LYS A 151 -12.13 0.83 -8.64
C LYS A 151 -11.63 1.54 -9.90
N ASN A 152 -11.92 0.96 -11.07
CA ASN A 152 -11.69 1.60 -12.36
C ASN A 152 -12.96 2.32 -12.86
N GLU A 153 -13.54 3.15 -12.00
CA GLU A 153 -14.71 3.96 -12.37
C GLU A 153 -14.70 5.27 -11.58
N GLY A 154 -14.62 6.39 -12.29
CA GLY A 154 -14.64 7.72 -11.69
C GLY A 154 -13.44 8.06 -10.80
N GLY A 155 -12.42 7.23 -10.76
CA GLY A 155 -11.25 7.43 -9.93
C GLY A 155 -10.21 8.34 -10.57
N LEU A 156 -9.49 9.09 -9.75
CA LEU A 156 -8.36 9.93 -10.12
C LEU A 156 -7.12 9.46 -9.39
N ILE A 157 -6.08 9.07 -10.13
CA ILE A 157 -4.79 8.65 -9.60
C ILE A 157 -3.80 9.79 -9.81
N PHE A 158 -2.97 10.09 -8.81
CA PHE A 158 -1.95 11.12 -8.96
C PHE A 158 -0.77 10.94 -8.01
N PHE A 159 0.38 11.45 -8.44
CA PHE A 159 1.65 11.43 -7.72
C PHE A 159 2.57 12.53 -8.26
N GLU A 160 3.55 12.95 -7.50
CA GLU A 160 4.56 13.90 -7.99
C GLU A 160 5.58 13.17 -8.86
N ALA A 161 5.52 13.41 -10.16
CA ALA A 161 6.50 13.01 -11.17
C ALA A 161 6.30 13.85 -12.44
N PRO A 162 7.34 14.11 -13.22
CA PRO A 162 7.17 14.65 -14.56
C PRO A 162 6.51 13.63 -15.47
N VAL A 163 5.49 14.04 -16.25
CA VAL A 163 4.77 13.11 -17.15
C VAL A 163 5.69 12.54 -18.22
N GLU A 164 6.72 13.29 -18.64
CA GLU A 164 7.74 12.86 -19.59
C GLU A 164 8.60 11.68 -19.06
N GLY A 165 8.70 11.53 -17.73
CA GLY A 165 9.39 10.43 -17.06
C GLY A 165 8.57 9.14 -16.96
N ILE A 166 7.28 9.17 -17.30
CA ILE A 166 6.40 7.99 -17.23
C ILE A 166 6.65 7.09 -18.44
N THR A 167 6.89 5.82 -18.19
CA THR A 167 7.18 4.82 -19.23
C THR A 167 6.22 3.62 -19.19
N PRO A 168 5.77 3.06 -20.35
CA PRO A 168 5.97 3.57 -21.70
C PRO A 168 5.27 4.91 -21.95
N ALA A 169 5.93 5.81 -22.67
CA ALA A 169 5.39 7.12 -22.97
C ALA A 169 4.06 7.03 -23.74
N GLY A 170 3.06 7.78 -23.32
CA GLY A 170 1.78 7.90 -24.01
C GLY A 170 0.86 6.65 -23.91
N LEU A 171 1.24 5.60 -23.17
CA LEU A 171 0.40 4.41 -23.00
C LEU A 171 -0.88 4.71 -22.20
N MET A 172 -0.78 5.61 -21.23
CA MET A 172 -1.89 6.11 -20.43
C MET A 172 -1.91 7.63 -20.48
N ASN A 173 -3.11 8.23 -20.52
CA ASN A 173 -3.28 9.68 -20.69
C ASN A 173 -3.08 10.43 -19.36
N PHE A 174 -1.84 10.45 -18.87
CA PHE A 174 -1.48 11.32 -17.76
C PHE A 174 -1.43 12.77 -18.18
N LYS A 175 -1.90 13.64 -17.31
CA LYS A 175 -1.85 15.11 -17.48
C LYS A 175 -0.91 15.70 -16.46
N ASP A 176 -0.02 16.59 -16.90
CA ASP A 176 0.78 17.42 -16.01
C ASP A 176 -0.06 18.62 -15.55
N ALA A 177 -0.23 18.75 -14.26
CA ALA A 177 -0.84 19.94 -13.65
C ALA A 177 -0.35 20.10 -12.19
N PHE A 178 -0.11 21.33 -11.76
CA PHE A 178 0.27 21.67 -10.39
C PHE A 178 1.54 20.97 -9.89
N GLY A 179 2.41 20.50 -10.80
CA GLY A 179 3.64 19.76 -10.47
C GLY A 179 3.41 18.29 -10.11
N ALA A 180 2.33 17.70 -10.57
CA ALA A 180 2.01 16.28 -10.40
C ALA A 180 1.46 15.68 -11.70
N ALA A 181 1.63 14.36 -11.84
CA ALA A 181 1.04 13.56 -12.90
C ALA A 181 -0.33 13.05 -12.46
N TRP A 182 -1.35 13.27 -13.29
CA TRP A 182 -2.74 12.96 -12.99
C TRP A 182 -3.32 12.03 -14.05
N TYR A 183 -3.91 10.94 -13.63
CA TYR A 183 -4.61 10.01 -14.51
C TYR A 183 -6.06 9.81 -14.07
N GLN A 184 -6.99 10.20 -14.95
CA GLN A 184 -8.40 9.90 -14.76
C GLN A 184 -8.68 8.48 -15.24
N ALA A 185 -9.23 7.64 -14.37
CA ALA A 185 -9.63 6.28 -14.73
C ALA A 185 -10.49 6.27 -15.99
N ASP A 186 -10.09 5.51 -16.97
CA ASP A 186 -10.72 5.37 -18.27
C ASP A 186 -11.05 3.91 -18.60
N GLU A 187 -11.89 3.72 -19.61
CA GLU A 187 -12.19 2.40 -20.15
C GLU A 187 -11.13 1.98 -21.15
N THR A 188 -10.63 0.75 -21.00
CA THR A 188 -9.65 0.19 -21.92
C THR A 188 -10.01 -1.27 -22.27
N ASN A 189 -9.72 -1.66 -23.49
CA ASN A 189 -9.88 -3.05 -23.95
C ASN A 189 -8.60 -3.90 -23.74
N GLU A 190 -7.51 -3.27 -23.32
CA GLU A 190 -6.21 -3.89 -23.13
C GLU A 190 -5.68 -3.61 -21.72
N ASN A 191 -4.87 -4.51 -21.22
CA ASN A 191 -4.12 -4.28 -19.99
C ASN A 191 -3.01 -3.25 -20.26
N ARG A 192 -2.89 -2.26 -19.39
CA ARG A 192 -1.87 -1.22 -19.50
C ARG A 192 -1.14 -1.08 -18.19
N LYS A 193 0.18 -0.97 -18.24
CA LYS A 193 1.01 -0.72 -17.06
C LYS A 193 2.04 0.37 -17.36
N ILE A 194 2.21 1.30 -16.45
CA ILE A 194 3.25 2.32 -16.50
C ILE A 194 4.18 2.22 -15.28
N ASN A 195 5.38 2.73 -15.48
CA ASN A 195 6.41 2.94 -14.49
C ASN A 195 6.70 4.42 -14.34
N ALA A 196 6.90 4.89 -13.11
CA ALA A 196 7.25 6.26 -12.80
C ALA A 196 8.22 6.32 -11.61
N ASP A 197 9.13 7.29 -11.65
CA ASP A 197 9.95 7.73 -10.52
C ASP A 197 9.17 8.83 -9.80
N GLY A 198 8.70 8.55 -8.58
CA GLY A 198 7.82 9.43 -7.82
C GLY A 198 8.54 10.27 -6.77
N LYS A 199 7.81 10.64 -5.71
CA LYS A 199 8.32 11.34 -4.53
C LYS A 199 7.84 10.71 -3.22
N GLY A 200 7.86 9.37 -3.17
CA GLY A 200 7.54 8.58 -1.99
C GLY A 200 6.06 8.57 -1.63
N TRP A 201 5.17 8.87 -2.58
CA TRP A 201 3.73 8.78 -2.35
C TRP A 201 2.91 8.57 -3.62
N LEU A 202 1.76 7.94 -3.47
CA LEU A 202 0.77 7.68 -4.51
C LEU A 202 -0.62 7.89 -3.93
N ALA A 203 -1.47 8.64 -4.63
CA ALA A 203 -2.82 8.96 -4.19
C ALA A 203 -3.89 8.52 -5.19
N TYR A 204 -5.07 8.20 -4.64
CA TYR A 204 -6.28 7.86 -5.38
C TYR A 204 -7.49 8.56 -4.76
N CYS A 205 -8.21 9.32 -5.55
CA CYS A 205 -9.43 10.00 -5.14
C CYS A 205 -10.63 9.42 -5.91
N CYS A 206 -11.65 8.98 -5.18
CA CYS A 206 -12.86 8.41 -5.75
C CYS A 206 -14.01 8.47 -4.74
N ASN A 207 -15.23 8.77 -5.21
CA ASN A 207 -16.46 8.74 -4.42
C ASN A 207 -16.37 9.52 -3.09
N GLY A 208 -15.73 10.68 -3.08
CA GLY A 208 -15.60 11.53 -1.90
C GLY A 208 -14.55 11.05 -0.90
N LEU A 209 -13.69 10.08 -1.26
CA LEU A 209 -12.56 9.61 -0.46
C LEU A 209 -11.24 9.87 -1.16
N LEU A 210 -10.25 10.27 -0.37
CA LEU A 210 -8.85 10.39 -0.76
C LEU A 210 -8.03 9.35 0.01
N LEU A 211 -7.54 8.35 -0.74
CA LEU A 211 -6.55 7.39 -0.28
C LEU A 211 -5.17 7.92 -0.63
N VAL A 212 -4.28 8.00 0.36
CA VAL A 212 -2.87 8.33 0.16
C VAL A 212 -2.01 7.21 0.75
N LYS A 213 -1.04 6.76 -0.02
CA LYS A 213 -0.01 5.82 0.42
C LYS A 213 1.33 6.56 0.41
N ARG A 214 2.04 6.55 1.54
CA ARG A 214 3.39 7.11 1.68
C ARG A 214 4.37 5.98 1.94
N PHE A 215 5.50 6.05 1.26
CA PHE A 215 6.62 5.12 1.34
C PHE A 215 7.94 5.88 1.18
N ASP A 216 9.07 5.19 1.11
CA ASP A 216 10.36 5.86 0.89
C ASP A 216 10.48 6.38 -0.54
N ASP A 217 10.92 7.61 -0.71
CA ASP A 217 11.29 8.21 -2.00
C ASP A 217 12.60 7.56 -2.49
N LEU A 218 12.58 6.98 -3.67
CA LEU A 218 13.72 6.29 -4.26
C LEU A 218 14.37 7.13 -5.36
N ASP A 219 15.69 6.99 -5.49
CA ASP A 219 16.34 7.38 -6.74
C ASP A 219 15.97 6.39 -7.85
N ALA A 220 15.86 6.85 -9.09
CA ALA A 220 15.47 6.03 -10.25
C ALA A 220 16.34 4.76 -10.49
N SER A 221 17.52 4.69 -9.88
CA SER A 221 18.43 3.54 -9.95
C SER A 221 18.22 2.49 -8.86
N GLN A 222 17.37 2.75 -7.88
CA GLN A 222 17.18 1.90 -6.70
C GLN A 222 16.11 0.79 -6.86
N PRO A 223 15.07 0.94 -7.70
CA PRO A 223 14.14 -0.16 -7.99
C PRO A 223 14.82 -1.37 -8.64
N ALA A 224 14.13 -2.50 -8.65
CA ALA A 224 14.60 -3.69 -9.36
C ALA A 224 14.66 -3.43 -10.89
N PRO A 225 15.50 -4.17 -11.65
CA PRO A 225 15.59 -4.01 -13.09
C PRO A 225 14.23 -4.16 -13.79
N ASP A 226 13.91 -3.21 -14.66
CA ASP A 226 12.66 -3.09 -15.43
C ASP A 226 11.43 -2.71 -14.58
N GLU A 227 11.65 -2.32 -13.32
CA GLU A 227 10.63 -1.90 -12.36
C GLU A 227 10.81 -0.43 -11.97
N ALA A 228 9.88 0.12 -11.19
CA ALA A 228 9.94 1.51 -10.71
C ALA A 228 9.36 1.66 -9.31
N GLU A 229 9.62 2.80 -8.67
CA GLU A 229 9.06 3.17 -7.37
C GLU A 229 7.53 3.15 -7.38
N ILE A 230 6.94 3.77 -8.41
CA ILE A 230 5.49 3.81 -8.64
C ILE A 230 5.16 3.09 -9.94
N GLN A 231 4.15 2.24 -9.87
CA GLN A 231 3.57 1.60 -11.04
C GLN A 231 2.04 1.71 -10.97
N VAL A 232 1.42 1.91 -12.11
CA VAL A 232 -0.05 1.88 -12.23
C VAL A 232 -0.41 0.89 -13.32
N TYR A 233 -1.14 -0.16 -12.92
CA TYR A 233 -1.68 -1.14 -13.85
C TYR A 233 -3.18 -0.99 -13.98
N VAL A 234 -3.67 -0.89 -15.22
CA VAL A 234 -5.09 -0.83 -15.54
C VAL A 234 -5.50 -2.15 -16.19
N ASN A 235 -6.37 -2.90 -15.51
CA ASN A 235 -6.90 -4.12 -16.08
C ASN A 235 -7.98 -3.80 -17.13
N ARG A 236 -8.02 -4.58 -18.22
CA ARG A 236 -8.99 -4.39 -19.32
C ARG A 236 -10.43 -4.38 -18.83
N GLY A 237 -11.28 -3.64 -19.51
CA GLY A 237 -12.66 -3.37 -19.09
C GLY A 237 -12.68 -2.40 -17.89
N LYS A 238 -13.81 -2.19 -17.27
CA LYS A 238 -13.96 -1.38 -16.05
C LYS A 238 -13.85 -2.28 -14.80
N THR A 239 -12.77 -3.02 -14.65
CA THR A 239 -12.61 -3.97 -13.56
C THR A 239 -11.92 -3.33 -12.35
N TYR A 240 -10.61 -3.16 -12.41
CA TYR A 240 -9.83 -2.54 -11.35
C TYR A 240 -8.57 -1.85 -11.91
N ILE A 241 -8.00 -0.99 -11.10
CA ILE A 241 -6.67 -0.43 -11.28
C ILE A 241 -5.81 -0.91 -10.11
N GLU A 242 -4.54 -1.22 -10.35
CA GLU A 242 -3.55 -1.48 -9.32
C GLU A 242 -2.72 -0.22 -9.09
N LEU A 243 -2.71 0.20 -7.85
CA LEU A 243 -1.80 1.20 -7.30
C LEU A 243 -0.63 0.44 -6.72
N GLU A 244 0.53 0.52 -7.34
CA GLU A 244 1.68 -0.28 -6.96
C GLU A 244 2.81 0.62 -6.47
N SER A 245 3.52 0.18 -5.44
CA SER A 245 4.70 0.85 -4.92
C SER A 245 5.80 -0.17 -4.61
N GLN A 246 7.04 0.20 -4.87
CA GLN A 246 8.20 -0.64 -4.62
C GLN A 246 9.22 0.06 -3.72
N GLY A 247 9.94 -0.71 -2.94
CA GLY A 247 11.10 -0.24 -2.21
C GLY A 247 12.41 -0.61 -2.89
N THR A 248 13.52 -0.25 -2.26
CA THR A 248 14.88 -0.44 -2.79
C THR A 248 15.21 -1.90 -3.09
N TYR A 249 15.79 -2.16 -4.26
CA TYR A 249 16.34 -3.46 -4.65
C TYR A 249 17.62 -3.77 -3.87
N THR A 250 17.48 -4.54 -2.80
CA THR A 250 18.47 -4.72 -1.73
C THR A 250 19.14 -6.09 -1.80
N THR A 251 20.47 -6.13 -1.64
CA THR A 251 21.22 -7.38 -1.48
C THR A 251 21.08 -7.88 -0.05
N LEU A 252 20.69 -9.15 0.12
CA LEU A 252 20.52 -9.82 1.41
C LEU A 252 21.47 -11.00 1.51
N GLN A 253 22.29 -11.03 2.55
CA GLN A 253 23.05 -12.20 2.95
C GLN A 253 22.09 -13.31 3.45
N PRO A 254 22.54 -14.58 3.54
CA PRO A 254 21.77 -15.63 4.21
C PRO A 254 21.27 -15.19 5.59
N LYS A 255 19.98 -15.37 5.87
CA LYS A 255 19.26 -14.98 7.09
C LYS A 255 19.12 -13.47 7.32
N GLU A 256 19.61 -12.65 6.43
CA GLU A 256 19.40 -11.21 6.48
C GLU A 256 17.96 -10.81 6.13
N LYS A 257 17.51 -9.71 6.70
CA LYS A 257 16.15 -9.16 6.54
C LYS A 257 16.22 -7.72 6.02
N LEU A 258 15.45 -7.42 5.00
CA LEU A 258 15.07 -6.04 4.69
C LEU A 258 13.69 -5.73 5.29
N SER A 259 13.43 -4.46 5.60
CA SER A 259 12.11 -3.98 6.00
C SER A 259 11.79 -2.69 5.26
N TRP A 260 10.53 -2.53 4.87
CA TRP A 260 10.02 -1.38 4.14
C TRP A 260 8.62 -1.04 4.63
N THR A 261 8.29 0.24 4.76
CA THR A 261 7.06 0.70 5.40
C THR A 261 6.20 1.50 4.46
N VAL A 262 4.90 1.20 4.46
CA VAL A 262 3.86 1.98 3.78
C VAL A 262 2.88 2.52 4.81
N CYS A 263 2.71 3.84 4.85
CA CYS A 263 1.69 4.49 5.65
C CYS A 263 0.44 4.70 4.79
N TRP A 264 -0.70 4.26 5.29
CA TRP A 264 -2.00 4.35 4.64
C TRP A 264 -2.84 5.41 5.31
N TYR A 265 -3.26 6.41 4.55
CA TYR A 265 -4.15 7.48 4.99
C TYR A 265 -5.44 7.42 4.19
N LEU A 266 -6.56 7.66 4.85
CA LEU A 266 -7.85 7.74 4.20
C LEU A 266 -8.65 8.87 4.82
N GLN A 267 -9.06 9.82 4.00
CA GLN A 267 -9.81 11.00 4.43
C GLN A 267 -10.92 11.32 3.43
N PRO A 268 -12.00 12.00 3.86
CA PRO A 268 -12.93 12.60 2.92
C PRO A 268 -12.24 13.61 2.02
N CYS A 269 -12.65 13.67 0.75
CA CYS A 269 -12.32 14.76 -0.15
C CYS A 269 -13.61 15.35 -0.73
N GLU A 270 -13.61 16.66 -0.94
CA GLU A 270 -14.78 17.36 -1.45
C GLU A 270 -14.76 17.45 -2.99
N GLY A 271 -15.96 17.39 -3.60
CA GLY A 271 -16.14 17.62 -5.02
C GLY A 271 -15.89 16.39 -5.91
N THR A 272 -15.91 16.65 -7.22
CA THR A 272 -15.60 15.65 -8.24
C THR A 272 -14.10 15.45 -8.32
N PRO A 273 -13.60 14.21 -8.38
CA PRO A 273 -12.16 13.95 -8.48
C PRO A 273 -11.60 14.41 -9.84
N THR A 274 -11.07 15.63 -9.84
CA THR A 274 -10.40 16.25 -11.00
C THR A 274 -9.07 16.85 -10.56
N PRO A 275 -8.07 16.97 -11.45
CA PRO A 275 -6.81 17.62 -11.14
C PRO A 275 -7.05 19.02 -10.55
N SER A 276 -6.56 19.26 -9.33
CA SER A 276 -6.68 20.56 -8.67
C SER A 276 -5.56 20.77 -7.66
N GLU A 277 -5.17 22.04 -7.51
CA GLU A 277 -4.19 22.42 -6.49
C GLU A 277 -4.70 22.11 -5.07
N ALA A 278 -5.99 22.31 -4.82
CA ALA A 278 -6.59 22.03 -3.51
C ALA A 278 -6.43 20.55 -3.10
N LEU A 279 -6.65 19.62 -4.03
CA LEU A 279 -6.48 18.18 -3.78
C LEU A 279 -5.01 17.83 -3.55
N LEU A 280 -4.07 18.43 -4.29
CA LEU A 280 -2.64 18.25 -4.07
C LEU A 280 -2.19 18.82 -2.72
N GLN A 281 -2.71 19.99 -2.32
CA GLN A 281 -2.42 20.56 -1.00
C GLN A 281 -2.98 19.70 0.14
N GLN A 282 -4.13 19.07 -0.04
CA GLN A 282 -4.66 18.10 0.93
C GLN A 282 -3.68 16.93 1.11
N VAL A 283 -3.14 16.38 0.03
CA VAL A 283 -2.10 15.33 0.11
C VAL A 283 -0.86 15.84 0.83
N ARG A 284 -0.34 17.01 0.47
CA ARG A 284 0.85 17.60 1.12
C ARG A 284 0.62 17.81 2.61
N HIS A 285 -0.54 18.27 3.00
CA HIS A 285 -0.91 18.42 4.42
C HIS A 285 -0.91 17.07 5.16
N ILE A 286 -1.50 16.02 4.57
CA ILE A 286 -1.48 14.65 5.11
C ILE A 286 -0.05 14.17 5.31
N LEU A 287 0.85 14.49 4.38
CA LEU A 287 2.26 14.06 4.40
C LEU A 287 3.15 14.94 5.28
N GLY A 288 2.63 16.04 5.85
CA GLY A 288 3.40 17.00 6.63
C GLY A 288 4.37 17.83 5.80
N LYS A 289 4.04 18.09 4.54
CA LYS A 289 4.84 18.86 3.55
C LYS A 289 4.26 20.24 3.28
#